data_9ae5b0cbcedbd799fc7954f473716c8e
#
_entry.id   9ae5b0cbcedbd799fc7954f473716c8e
#
_cell.length_a   1.000
_cell.length_b   1.000
_cell.length_c   1.000
_cell.angle_alpha   90.00
_cell.angle_beta   90.00
_cell.angle_gamma   90.00
#
_symmetry.space_group_name_H-M   'P 1'
#
loop_
_entity.id
_entity.type
_entity.pdbx_description
1 polymer ?
#
loop_
_entity_poly.entity_id
_entity_poly.type
_entity_poly.pdbx_seq_one_letter_code
_entity_poly.pdbx_strand_id
1 'polypeptide(L)'
;MLVIGAGAAATLTTIYAPTRVAPVRVNQSDLQAIASITGISAAQLSGGLPPSGYMRLAFGELSWSTAGHAQQVSSIARVSALTHLAYSAPATLPAGMGSPSSIAIQPQVTATVHFSQSAGPAIGGSTLQITGGPAIVVQYGSRSARANLTTLAIVAMQRPVASSTGATASQLETFLLSRRGVPTGLAQELRLLGNPGTTLPVPVPSGVSEQQLTIGGAAVLVADPSGAASGVIWEGRDGVVHAVGGLLDKEDVLSVARQIG
;
A
#
# COMPACT_ATOMS: atom_id res chain seq x y z
N MET A 1 -31.51 13.11 39.99
CA MET A 1 -31.35 13.86 38.74
C MET A 1 -30.14 13.24 37.99
N LEU A 2 -30.45 12.40 37.02
CA LEU A 2 -29.44 11.66 36.27
C LEU A 2 -29.06 12.50 35.04
N VAL A 3 -27.88 13.12 35.03
CA VAL A 3 -27.36 13.82 33.86
C VAL A 3 -26.76 12.74 32.94
N ILE A 4 -27.52 12.31 31.95
CA ILE A 4 -26.99 11.50 30.84
C ILE A 4 -26.23 12.50 29.97
N GLY A 5 -24.91 12.53 30.15
CA GLY A 5 -24.01 13.21 29.23
C GLY A 5 -24.12 12.54 27.85
N ALA A 6 -24.76 13.19 26.90
CA ALA A 6 -24.68 12.81 25.49
C ALA A 6 -23.23 13.01 25.04
N GLY A 7 -22.45 11.97 25.12
CA GLY A 7 -21.14 11.93 24.46
C GLY A 7 -21.37 12.05 22.97
N ALA A 8 -21.03 13.21 22.39
CA ALA A 8 -21.02 13.37 20.95
C ALA A 8 -20.08 12.29 20.37
N ALA A 9 -20.64 11.35 19.64
CA ALA A 9 -19.86 10.36 18.91
C ALA A 9 -18.96 11.13 17.94
N ALA A 10 -17.65 11.09 18.18
CA ALA A 10 -16.71 11.77 17.31
C ALA A 10 -16.80 11.17 15.89
N THR A 11 -17.16 11.99 14.93
CA THR A 11 -17.38 11.56 13.53
C THR A 11 -16.03 11.36 12.87
N LEU A 12 -15.84 10.20 12.24
CA LEU A 12 -14.68 9.93 11.38
C LEU A 12 -14.81 10.73 10.08
N THR A 13 -13.84 11.60 9.82
CA THR A 13 -13.73 12.37 8.58
C THR A 13 -12.61 11.81 7.73
N THR A 14 -12.86 11.57 6.44
CA THR A 14 -11.81 11.12 5.51
C THR A 14 -10.78 12.21 5.34
N ILE A 15 -9.52 11.88 5.62
CA ILE A 15 -8.37 12.79 5.54
C ILE A 15 -7.34 12.34 4.50
N TYR A 16 -7.44 11.10 4.03
CA TYR A 16 -6.57 10.53 3.02
C TYR A 16 -7.35 9.63 2.08
N ALA A 17 -7.31 9.95 0.80
CA ALA A 17 -7.84 9.15 -0.29
C ALA A 17 -7.00 9.47 -1.53
N PRO A 18 -5.94 8.70 -1.82
CA PRO A 18 -5.02 9.01 -2.90
C PRO A 18 -5.73 8.97 -4.25
N THR A 19 -5.31 9.84 -5.14
CA THR A 19 -5.75 9.93 -6.53
C THR A 19 -4.58 9.91 -7.49
N ARG A 20 -3.37 9.77 -6.96
CA ARG A 20 -2.13 9.63 -7.70
C ARG A 20 -1.08 8.89 -6.89
N VAL A 21 -0.11 8.31 -7.57
CA VAL A 21 1.08 7.72 -6.97
C VAL A 21 2.29 8.65 -7.18
N ALA A 22 3.24 8.62 -6.25
CA ALA A 22 4.52 9.31 -6.42
C ALA A 22 5.65 8.53 -5.73
N PRO A 23 6.86 8.49 -6.31
CA PRO A 23 7.99 7.78 -5.73
C PRO A 23 8.49 8.49 -4.48
N VAL A 24 8.94 7.69 -3.51
CA VAL A 24 9.66 8.13 -2.31
C VAL A 24 10.90 7.27 -2.20
N ARG A 25 12.06 7.88 -2.30
CA ARG A 25 13.31 7.15 -2.14
C ARG A 25 13.51 6.73 -0.70
N VAL A 26 13.75 5.45 -0.51
CA VAL A 26 13.99 4.87 0.81
C VAL A 26 15.27 4.05 0.79
N ASN A 27 16.04 4.16 1.84
CA ASN A 27 17.20 3.32 2.06
C ASN A 27 16.98 2.42 3.29
N GLN A 28 17.91 1.52 3.55
CA GLN A 28 17.77 0.58 4.65
C GLN A 28 17.75 1.27 6.04
N SER A 29 18.46 2.39 6.20
CA SER A 29 18.41 3.16 7.45
C SER A 29 17.07 3.85 7.65
N ASP A 30 16.37 4.26 6.57
CA ASP A 30 15.02 4.80 6.66
C ASP A 30 14.03 3.74 7.13
N LEU A 31 14.13 2.51 6.61
CA LEU A 31 13.27 1.40 7.05
C LEU A 31 13.53 1.03 8.52
N GLN A 32 14.80 1.03 8.95
CA GLN A 32 15.14 0.81 10.35
C GLN A 32 14.63 1.93 11.26
N ALA A 33 14.68 3.18 10.81
CA ALA A 33 14.14 4.31 11.53
C ALA A 33 12.62 4.22 11.68
N ILE A 34 11.90 3.90 10.61
CA ILE A 34 10.45 3.66 10.64
C ILE A 34 10.13 2.53 11.62
N ALA A 35 10.85 1.41 11.55
CA ALA A 35 10.68 0.28 12.46
C ALA A 35 10.88 0.70 13.93
N SER A 36 11.90 1.51 14.22
CA SER A 36 12.18 1.99 15.59
C SER A 36 11.10 2.94 16.12
N ILE A 37 10.50 3.76 15.25
CA ILE A 37 9.46 4.73 15.62
C ILE A 37 8.12 4.03 15.83
N THR A 38 7.79 3.08 14.97
CA THR A 38 6.51 2.36 15.00
C THR A 38 6.54 1.13 15.89
N GLY A 39 7.72 0.58 16.19
CA GLY A 39 7.88 -0.71 16.84
C GLY A 39 7.56 -1.91 15.94
N ILE A 40 7.29 -1.69 14.63
CA ILE A 40 7.00 -2.75 13.66
C ILE A 40 8.29 -3.11 12.94
N SER A 41 8.79 -4.31 13.14
CA SER A 41 10.02 -4.76 12.47
C SER A 41 9.78 -5.08 10.99
N ALA A 42 10.85 -4.98 10.18
CA ALA A 42 10.80 -5.39 8.78
C ALA A 42 10.41 -6.87 8.62
N ALA A 43 10.81 -7.74 9.56
CA ALA A 43 10.42 -9.15 9.56
C ALA A 43 8.92 -9.35 9.80
N GLN A 44 8.30 -8.53 10.64
CA GLN A 44 6.84 -8.56 10.83
C GLN A 44 6.09 -8.08 9.57
N LEU A 45 6.64 -7.09 8.86
CA LEU A 45 6.04 -6.62 7.61
C LEU A 45 6.18 -7.66 6.49
N SER A 46 7.32 -8.35 6.39
CA SER A 46 7.56 -9.36 5.34
C SER A 46 6.96 -10.73 5.66
N GLY A 47 6.84 -11.08 6.94
CA GLY A 47 6.23 -12.33 7.40
C GLY A 47 4.70 -12.32 7.39
N GLY A 48 4.10 -11.16 7.13
CA GLY A 48 2.66 -10.93 7.26
C GLY A 48 2.23 -10.69 8.70
N LEU A 49 1.30 -9.78 8.89
CA LEU A 49 0.67 -9.57 10.18
C LEU A 49 -0.40 -10.67 10.42
N PRO A 50 -0.62 -11.08 11.67
CA PRO A 50 -1.74 -11.97 11.99
C PRO A 50 -3.07 -11.29 11.59
N PRO A 51 -4.16 -12.05 11.38
CA PRO A 51 -5.45 -11.51 10.94
C PRO A 51 -6.02 -10.42 11.85
N SER A 52 -5.63 -10.39 13.10
CA SER A 52 -5.91 -9.30 14.02
C SER A 52 -4.79 -9.17 15.03
N GLY A 53 -4.61 -7.98 15.56
CA GLY A 53 -3.56 -7.74 16.53
C GLY A 53 -3.69 -6.38 17.21
N TYR A 54 -2.83 -6.21 18.18
CA TYR A 54 -2.74 -5.02 19.00
C TYR A 54 -1.27 -4.77 19.33
N MET A 55 -0.88 -3.51 19.32
CA MET A 55 0.48 -3.07 19.63
C MET A 55 0.45 -1.72 20.35
N ARG A 56 1.27 -1.58 21.37
CA ARG A 56 1.47 -0.29 22.02
C ARG A 56 2.58 0.49 21.31
N LEU A 57 2.27 1.71 20.89
CA LEU A 57 3.20 2.64 20.29
C LEU A 57 3.68 3.66 21.36
N ALA A 58 4.79 4.34 21.09
CA ALA A 58 5.27 5.41 21.96
C ALA A 58 4.29 6.60 22.10
N PHE A 59 3.34 6.72 21.18
CA PHE A 59 2.39 7.83 21.08
C PHE A 59 0.93 7.37 21.09
N GLY A 60 0.65 6.11 21.42
CA GLY A 60 -0.71 5.60 21.44
C GLY A 60 -0.79 4.08 21.29
N GLU A 61 -1.87 3.63 20.71
CA GLU A 61 -2.18 2.22 20.54
C GLU A 61 -2.60 1.94 19.11
N LEU A 62 -2.00 0.93 18.49
CA LEU A 62 -2.36 0.42 17.18
C LEU A 62 -3.10 -0.91 17.31
N SER A 63 -4.26 -1.01 16.72
CA SER A 63 -4.95 -2.28 16.51
C SER A 63 -5.20 -2.50 15.03
N TRP A 64 -5.31 -3.75 14.61
CA TRP A 64 -5.68 -4.09 13.24
C TRP A 64 -6.53 -5.33 13.18
N SER A 65 -7.31 -5.43 12.10
CA SER A 65 -8.12 -6.61 11.79
C SER A 65 -8.26 -6.79 10.28
N THR A 66 -8.44 -8.02 9.84
CA THR A 66 -8.75 -8.36 8.45
C THR A 66 -10.22 -8.79 8.33
N ALA A 67 -10.87 -8.44 7.23
CA ALA A 67 -12.22 -8.88 6.90
C ALA A 67 -12.21 -10.28 6.28
N GLY A 68 -11.71 -11.28 7.01
CA GLY A 68 -11.58 -12.66 6.55
C GLY A 68 -10.13 -13.10 6.35
N HIS A 69 -9.93 -14.12 5.54
CA HIS A 69 -8.62 -14.72 5.26
C HIS A 69 -8.26 -14.61 3.78
N ALA A 70 -6.95 -14.66 3.48
CA ALA A 70 -6.48 -14.80 2.13
C ALA A 70 -7.02 -16.09 1.51
N GLN A 71 -7.50 -16.02 0.26
CA GLN A 71 -8.13 -17.13 -0.44
C GLN A 71 -7.46 -17.37 -1.77
N GLN A 72 -7.15 -18.63 -2.06
CA GLN A 72 -6.81 -19.06 -3.41
C GLN A 72 -8.09 -19.34 -4.20
N VAL A 73 -8.17 -18.88 -5.43
CA VAL A 73 -9.31 -19.11 -6.30
C VAL A 73 -8.88 -19.72 -7.63
N SER A 74 -9.77 -20.48 -8.25
CA SER A 74 -9.46 -21.26 -9.45
C SER A 74 -9.62 -20.48 -10.76
N SER A 75 -10.26 -19.30 -10.71
CA SER A 75 -10.49 -18.51 -11.93
C SER A 75 -10.64 -17.02 -11.64
N ILE A 76 -10.28 -16.20 -12.64
CA ILE A 76 -10.40 -14.74 -12.61
C ILE A 76 -11.88 -14.32 -12.51
N ALA A 77 -12.80 -15.00 -13.18
CA ALA A 77 -14.23 -14.70 -13.11
C ALA A 77 -14.77 -14.76 -11.67
N ARG A 78 -14.27 -15.68 -10.85
CA ARG A 78 -14.67 -15.82 -9.45
C ARG A 78 -14.12 -14.68 -8.58
N VAL A 79 -12.98 -14.11 -8.96
CA VAL A 79 -12.35 -13.01 -8.22
C VAL A 79 -13.23 -11.78 -8.20
N SER A 80 -13.69 -11.31 -9.36
CA SER A 80 -14.54 -10.11 -9.48
C SER A 80 -15.85 -10.25 -8.68
N ALA A 81 -16.44 -11.47 -8.68
CA ALA A 81 -17.64 -11.75 -7.89
C ALA A 81 -17.41 -11.63 -6.36
N LEU A 82 -16.22 -11.96 -5.89
CA LEU A 82 -15.88 -11.97 -4.46
C LEU A 82 -15.33 -10.63 -3.95
N THR A 83 -14.67 -9.85 -4.81
CA THR A 83 -13.99 -8.61 -4.38
C THR A 83 -14.70 -7.34 -4.82
N HIS A 84 -15.62 -7.44 -5.80
CA HIS A 84 -16.23 -6.30 -6.51
C HIS A 84 -15.21 -5.37 -7.20
N LEU A 85 -13.95 -5.83 -7.33
CA LEU A 85 -12.94 -5.11 -8.08
C LEU A 85 -13.02 -5.51 -9.56
N ALA A 86 -12.97 -4.51 -10.43
CA ALA A 86 -12.78 -4.74 -11.84
C ALA A 86 -11.35 -5.27 -12.05
N TYR A 87 -11.24 -6.48 -12.58
CA TYR A 87 -9.96 -7.06 -12.97
C TYR A 87 -10.06 -7.58 -14.40
N SER A 88 -9.18 -7.09 -15.26
CA SER A 88 -9.02 -7.57 -16.62
C SER A 88 -7.69 -8.30 -16.75
N ALA A 89 -7.72 -9.52 -17.27
CA ALA A 89 -6.48 -10.21 -17.62
C ALA A 89 -5.86 -9.54 -18.85
N PRO A 90 -4.52 -9.46 -18.95
CA PRO A 90 -3.87 -8.98 -20.17
C PRO A 90 -4.19 -9.92 -21.33
N ALA A 91 -4.44 -9.34 -22.51
CA ALA A 91 -4.73 -10.10 -23.71
C ALA A 91 -3.50 -10.87 -24.23
N THR A 92 -2.31 -10.29 -24.00
CA THR A 92 -1.03 -10.89 -24.37
C THR A 92 -0.07 -10.88 -23.18
N LEU A 93 0.64 -11.96 -23.01
CA LEU A 93 1.68 -12.12 -21.98
C LEU A 93 3.06 -12.17 -22.63
N PRO A 94 4.12 -11.79 -21.92
CA PRO A 94 5.49 -12.00 -22.36
C PRO A 94 5.79 -13.44 -22.76
N ALA A 95 6.76 -13.64 -23.65
CA ALA A 95 7.11 -14.94 -24.18
C ALA A 95 7.44 -15.96 -23.06
N GLY A 96 6.97 -17.20 -23.23
CA GLY A 96 7.20 -18.28 -22.26
C GLY A 96 6.27 -18.31 -21.06
N MET A 97 5.36 -17.36 -20.92
CA MET A 97 4.31 -17.39 -19.91
C MET A 97 3.06 -18.11 -20.38
N GLY A 98 2.33 -18.69 -19.46
CA GLY A 98 1.09 -19.42 -19.73
C GLY A 98 -0.07 -18.91 -18.90
N SER A 99 -0.99 -19.80 -18.57
CA SER A 99 -2.08 -19.53 -17.63
C SER A 99 -1.53 -19.12 -16.25
N PRO A 100 -2.30 -18.38 -15.46
CA PRO A 100 -1.91 -18.06 -14.10
C PRO A 100 -1.48 -19.30 -13.29
N SER A 101 -0.37 -19.21 -12.60
CA SER A 101 0.08 -20.24 -11.67
C SER A 101 -0.62 -20.14 -10.30
N SER A 102 -1.08 -18.95 -9.95
CA SER A 102 -1.81 -18.67 -8.71
C SER A 102 -2.72 -17.46 -8.89
N ILE A 103 -3.90 -17.54 -8.32
CA ILE A 103 -4.84 -16.42 -8.21
C ILE A 103 -5.27 -16.35 -6.75
N ALA A 104 -4.95 -15.24 -6.08
CA ALA A 104 -5.26 -15.05 -4.67
C ALA A 104 -6.07 -13.77 -4.44
N ILE A 105 -6.98 -13.83 -3.48
CA ILE A 105 -7.68 -12.68 -2.93
C ILE A 105 -7.10 -12.41 -1.55
N GLN A 106 -6.64 -11.17 -1.34
CA GLN A 106 -6.27 -10.67 -0.03
C GLN A 106 -7.45 -9.91 0.57
N PRO A 107 -7.82 -10.17 1.82
CA PRO A 107 -8.95 -9.48 2.45
C PRO A 107 -8.63 -8.01 2.71
N GLN A 108 -9.67 -7.22 2.92
CA GLN A 108 -9.53 -5.87 3.43
C GLN A 108 -8.90 -5.88 4.81
N VAL A 109 -7.99 -4.95 5.06
CA VAL A 109 -7.36 -4.71 6.36
C VAL A 109 -7.79 -3.36 6.87
N THR A 110 -8.17 -3.29 8.14
CA THR A 110 -8.42 -2.03 8.85
C THR A 110 -7.44 -1.93 10.01
N ALA A 111 -6.68 -0.84 10.04
CA ALA A 111 -5.79 -0.49 11.14
C ALA A 111 -6.30 0.77 11.84
N THR A 112 -6.30 0.79 13.16
CA THR A 112 -6.76 1.91 13.97
C THR A 112 -5.68 2.31 14.95
N VAL A 113 -5.30 3.60 14.92
CA VAL A 113 -4.39 4.20 15.87
C VAL A 113 -5.17 5.13 16.78
N HIS A 114 -5.16 4.87 18.07
CA HIS A 114 -5.64 5.78 19.11
C HIS A 114 -4.45 6.57 19.66
N PHE A 115 -4.39 7.87 19.40
CA PHE A 115 -3.33 8.72 19.89
C PHE A 115 -3.54 9.04 21.36
N SER A 116 -2.54 8.79 22.19
CA SER A 116 -2.56 9.19 23.60
C SER A 116 -2.48 10.71 23.74
N GLN A 117 -2.92 11.26 24.86
CA GLN A 117 -2.79 12.71 25.13
C GLN A 117 -1.32 13.18 25.10
N SER A 118 -0.37 12.29 25.38
CA SER A 118 1.07 12.58 25.30
C SER A 118 1.58 12.77 23.84
N ALA A 119 0.77 12.46 22.83
CA ALA A 119 1.11 12.76 21.44
C ALA A 119 1.07 14.28 21.12
N GLY A 120 0.55 15.08 22.05
CA GLY A 120 0.52 16.54 21.97
C GLY A 120 -0.84 17.11 21.58
N PRO A 121 -1.03 18.44 21.72
CA PRO A 121 -2.33 19.07 21.63
C PRO A 121 -2.97 18.98 20.24
N ALA A 122 -2.16 18.83 19.20
CA ALA A 122 -2.67 18.81 17.81
C ALA A 122 -3.37 17.50 17.44
N ILE A 123 -2.97 16.36 18.04
CA ILE A 123 -3.49 15.02 17.66
C ILE A 123 -3.86 14.15 18.87
N GLY A 124 -3.47 14.57 20.10
CA GLY A 124 -3.77 13.80 21.31
C GLY A 124 -5.26 13.58 21.50
N GLY A 125 -5.66 12.33 21.81
CA GLY A 125 -7.04 11.91 21.94
C GLY A 125 -7.76 11.65 20.60
N SER A 126 -7.13 11.92 19.45
CA SER A 126 -7.72 11.58 18.14
C SER A 126 -7.56 10.10 17.80
N THR A 127 -8.37 9.64 16.88
CA THR A 127 -8.30 8.30 16.28
C THR A 127 -8.00 8.44 14.80
N LEU A 128 -7.05 7.67 14.30
CA LEU A 128 -6.78 7.49 12.88
C LEU A 128 -7.16 6.06 12.48
N GLN A 129 -8.06 5.91 11.53
CA GLN A 129 -8.41 4.62 10.94
C GLN A 129 -7.92 4.58 9.49
N ILE A 130 -7.19 3.53 9.15
CA ILE A 130 -6.67 3.28 7.80
C ILE A 130 -7.28 1.97 7.30
N THR A 131 -7.91 2.00 6.14
CA THR A 131 -8.48 0.83 5.49
C THR A 131 -7.78 0.62 4.16
N GLY A 132 -7.28 -0.57 3.90
CA GLY A 132 -6.63 -0.96 2.65
C GLY A 132 -7.16 -2.28 2.11
N GLY A 133 -7.25 -2.40 0.79
CA GLY A 133 -7.81 -3.58 0.15
C GLY A 133 -9.34 -3.63 0.16
N PRO A 134 -9.96 -4.71 -0.35
CA PRO A 134 -9.36 -5.98 -0.74
C PRO A 134 -8.38 -5.86 -1.91
N ALA A 135 -7.58 -6.91 -2.14
CA ALA A 135 -6.68 -6.97 -3.27
C ALA A 135 -6.75 -8.32 -3.98
N ILE A 136 -6.52 -8.28 -5.29
CA ILE A 136 -6.37 -9.43 -6.18
C ILE A 136 -4.89 -9.54 -6.53
N VAL A 137 -4.32 -10.73 -6.41
CA VAL A 137 -2.95 -11.02 -6.81
C VAL A 137 -2.98 -12.19 -7.79
N VAL A 138 -2.59 -11.94 -9.03
CA VAL A 138 -2.47 -12.97 -10.07
C VAL A 138 -1.00 -13.17 -10.39
N GLN A 139 -0.52 -14.38 -10.26
CA GLN A 139 0.86 -14.74 -10.51
C GLN A 139 0.97 -15.63 -11.75
N TYR A 140 1.98 -15.37 -12.55
CA TYR A 140 2.35 -16.16 -13.70
C TYR A 140 3.77 -16.67 -13.50
N GLY A 141 3.96 -17.97 -13.66
CA GLY A 141 5.25 -18.63 -13.60
C GLY A 141 5.85 -18.87 -14.97
N SER A 142 7.17 -19.05 -15.02
CA SER A 142 7.81 -19.59 -16.20
C SER A 142 7.45 -21.07 -16.36
N ARG A 143 7.18 -21.52 -17.60
CA ARG A 143 7.01 -22.94 -17.93
C ARG A 143 8.32 -23.74 -17.86
N SER A 144 9.44 -23.09 -17.68
CA SER A 144 10.73 -23.75 -17.56
C SER A 144 10.85 -24.43 -16.19
N ALA A 145 11.03 -25.75 -16.21
CA ALA A 145 10.94 -26.66 -15.06
C ALA A 145 12.00 -26.47 -13.94
N ARG A 146 12.78 -25.40 -13.94
CA ARG A 146 13.89 -25.21 -12.99
C ARG A 146 13.63 -24.24 -11.82
N ALA A 147 12.56 -23.50 -11.83
CA ALA A 147 12.21 -22.67 -10.69
C ALA A 147 10.69 -22.41 -10.69
N ASN A 148 10.02 -22.73 -9.59
CA ASN A 148 8.67 -22.20 -9.26
C ASN A 148 8.75 -20.69 -8.94
N LEU A 149 9.50 -19.93 -9.73
CA LEU A 149 9.64 -18.50 -9.55
C LEU A 149 8.47 -17.80 -10.22
N THR A 150 7.77 -16.98 -9.47
CA THR A 150 6.84 -16.02 -10.02
C THR A 150 7.60 -15.10 -10.95
N THR A 151 7.33 -15.20 -12.24
CA THR A 151 8.00 -14.39 -13.25
C THR A 151 7.29 -13.06 -13.45
N LEU A 152 5.97 -13.04 -13.27
CA LEU A 152 5.13 -11.86 -13.37
C LEU A 152 4.04 -11.93 -12.28
N ALA A 153 3.82 -10.83 -11.59
CA ALA A 153 2.67 -10.61 -10.71
C ALA A 153 1.87 -9.40 -11.19
N ILE A 154 0.55 -9.55 -11.20
CA ILE A 154 -0.40 -8.48 -11.46
C ILE A 154 -1.26 -8.32 -10.20
N VAL A 155 -1.35 -7.09 -9.71
CA VAL A 155 -2.12 -6.75 -8.52
C VAL A 155 -3.16 -5.70 -8.88
N ALA A 156 -4.38 -5.89 -8.39
CA ALA A 156 -5.41 -4.86 -8.34
C ALA A 156 -5.92 -4.76 -6.91
N MET A 157 -5.87 -3.59 -6.32
CA MET A 157 -6.21 -3.35 -4.92
C MET A 157 -7.09 -2.12 -4.79
N GLN A 158 -8.16 -2.20 -4.00
CA GLN A 158 -8.88 -1.01 -3.61
C GLN A 158 -7.91 -0.02 -2.94
N ARG A 159 -7.92 1.24 -3.39
CA ARG A 159 -7.04 2.26 -2.84
C ARG A 159 -7.17 2.35 -1.32
N PRO A 160 -6.08 2.60 -0.59
CA PRO A 160 -6.17 2.82 0.84
C PRO A 160 -6.88 4.15 1.12
N VAL A 161 -7.66 4.16 2.21
CA VAL A 161 -8.36 5.34 2.70
C VAL A 161 -8.05 5.51 4.17
N ALA A 162 -7.82 6.74 4.61
CA ALA A 162 -7.72 7.02 6.04
C ALA A 162 -8.73 8.09 6.48
N SER A 163 -9.26 7.89 7.68
CA SER A 163 -10.20 8.79 8.34
C SER A 163 -9.75 9.09 9.77
N SER A 164 -10.04 10.27 10.27
CA SER A 164 -9.67 10.69 11.63
C SER A 164 -10.85 11.36 12.34
N THR A 165 -10.86 11.27 13.68
CA THR A 165 -11.87 11.93 14.53
C THR A 165 -11.49 13.35 14.95
N GLY A 166 -10.29 13.84 14.65
CA GLY A 166 -9.88 15.17 15.12
C GLY A 166 -8.61 15.71 14.48
N ALA A 167 -7.72 14.83 14.02
CA ALA A 167 -6.48 15.26 13.37
C ALA A 167 -6.67 15.36 11.86
N THR A 168 -6.10 16.40 11.24
CA THR A 168 -6.00 16.54 9.77
C THR A 168 -4.81 15.77 9.21
N ALA A 169 -4.79 15.50 7.90
CA ALA A 169 -3.64 14.89 7.23
C ALA A 169 -2.34 15.65 7.48
N SER A 170 -2.36 16.99 7.37
CA SER A 170 -1.18 17.83 7.61
C SER A 170 -0.70 17.82 9.06
N GLN A 171 -1.62 17.73 10.03
CA GLN A 171 -1.25 17.60 11.44
C GLN A 171 -0.56 16.26 11.72
N LEU A 172 -1.10 15.17 11.14
CA LEU A 172 -0.51 13.83 11.25
C LEU A 172 0.86 13.76 10.55
N GLU A 173 0.97 14.32 9.34
CA GLU A 173 2.25 14.44 8.64
C GLU A 173 3.27 15.20 9.48
N THR A 174 2.93 16.41 9.96
CA THR A 174 3.81 17.23 10.80
C THR A 174 4.24 16.45 12.06
N PHE A 175 3.29 15.78 12.71
CA PHE A 175 3.57 14.96 13.88
C PHE A 175 4.57 13.83 13.56
N LEU A 176 4.31 13.05 12.51
CA LEU A 176 5.15 11.92 12.15
C LEU A 176 6.56 12.38 11.73
N LEU A 177 6.65 13.42 10.90
CA LEU A 177 7.94 13.95 10.42
C LEU A 177 8.75 14.69 11.50
N SER A 178 8.11 15.15 12.56
CA SER A 178 8.78 15.76 13.71
C SER A 178 9.28 14.75 14.76
N ARG A 179 8.95 13.46 14.61
CA ARG A 179 9.36 12.44 15.59
C ARG A 179 10.87 12.27 15.60
N ARG A 180 11.42 12.17 16.80
CA ARG A 180 12.84 11.88 16.98
C ARG A 180 13.17 10.53 16.33
N GLY A 181 14.18 10.52 15.48
CA GLY A 181 14.61 9.32 14.75
C GLY A 181 14.13 9.27 13.30
N VAL A 182 13.24 10.16 12.85
CA VAL A 182 12.90 10.28 11.42
C VAL A 182 14.11 10.85 10.67
N PRO A 183 14.66 10.14 9.67
CA PRO A 183 15.77 10.64 8.88
C PRO A 183 15.38 11.91 8.11
N THR A 184 16.26 12.90 8.12
CA THR A 184 15.99 14.19 7.45
C THR A 184 15.72 14.02 5.96
N GLY A 185 16.45 13.11 5.28
CA GLY A 185 16.24 12.79 3.87
C GLY A 185 14.84 12.26 3.60
N LEU A 186 14.40 11.26 4.36
CA LEU A 186 13.04 10.72 4.25
C LEU A 186 11.98 11.79 4.51
N ALA A 187 12.18 12.64 5.52
CA ALA A 187 11.25 13.73 5.82
C ALA A 187 11.18 14.76 4.67
N GLN A 188 12.27 15.01 3.97
CA GLN A 188 12.30 15.88 2.78
C GLN A 188 11.57 15.24 1.61
N GLU A 189 11.85 13.97 1.30
CA GLU A 189 11.16 13.22 0.25
C GLU A 189 9.63 13.21 0.45
N LEU A 190 9.17 12.96 1.68
CA LEU A 190 7.73 12.96 1.99
C LEU A 190 7.10 14.34 1.82
N ARG A 191 7.79 15.44 2.20
CA ARG A 191 7.29 16.80 1.97
C ARG A 191 7.22 17.17 0.49
N LEU A 192 8.09 16.62 -0.35
CA LEU A 192 8.08 16.85 -1.80
C LEU A 192 6.87 16.21 -2.49
N LEU A 193 6.18 15.27 -1.86
CA LEU A 193 4.95 14.68 -2.39
C LEU A 193 3.82 15.72 -2.54
N GLY A 194 3.89 16.84 -1.88
CA GLY A 194 2.92 17.93 -1.94
C GLY A 194 1.70 17.66 -1.05
N ASN A 195 0.57 17.24 -1.61
CA ASN A 195 -0.63 16.99 -0.81
C ASN A 195 -0.61 15.58 -0.19
N PRO A 196 -0.38 15.45 1.14
CA PRO A 196 -0.33 14.16 1.81
C PRO A 196 -1.69 13.43 1.83
N GLY A 197 -2.79 14.14 1.63
CA GLY A 197 -4.14 13.54 1.63
C GLY A 197 -4.52 12.85 0.32
N THR A 198 -3.81 13.12 -0.78
CA THR A 198 -4.18 12.66 -2.13
C THR A 198 -3.06 11.94 -2.89
N THR A 199 -1.90 11.75 -2.28
CA THR A 199 -0.76 11.10 -2.93
C THR A 199 -0.41 9.79 -2.21
N LEU A 200 -0.42 8.68 -2.93
CA LEU A 200 0.08 7.40 -2.44
C LEU A 200 1.60 7.34 -2.61
N PRO A 201 2.38 7.32 -1.52
CA PRO A 201 3.81 7.18 -1.61
C PRO A 201 4.19 5.77 -2.04
N VAL A 202 5.02 5.66 -3.07
CA VAL A 202 5.58 4.39 -3.53
C VAL A 202 7.04 4.32 -3.09
N PRO A 203 7.38 3.46 -2.14
CA PRO A 203 8.77 3.34 -1.69
C PRO A 203 9.65 2.75 -2.79
N VAL A 204 10.68 3.51 -3.18
CA VAL A 204 11.67 3.11 -4.17
C VAL A 204 13.01 2.87 -3.45
N PRO A 205 13.52 1.64 -3.42
CA PRO A 205 14.80 1.34 -2.79
C PRO A 205 15.95 2.10 -3.44
N SER A 206 16.95 2.49 -2.65
CA SER A 206 18.19 3.08 -3.16
C SER A 206 18.87 2.12 -4.14
N GLY A 207 19.39 2.64 -5.24
CA GLY A 207 20.05 1.86 -6.29
C GLY A 207 19.11 1.32 -7.37
N VAL A 208 17.79 1.47 -7.21
CA VAL A 208 16.79 1.16 -8.23
C VAL A 208 16.52 2.42 -9.07
N SER A 209 16.41 2.27 -10.39
CA SER A 209 15.99 3.37 -11.26
C SER A 209 14.48 3.59 -11.14
N GLU A 210 14.07 4.85 -11.23
CA GLU A 210 12.66 5.24 -11.20
C GLU A 210 12.32 6.14 -12.38
N GLN A 211 11.11 6.01 -12.87
CA GLN A 211 10.56 6.88 -13.91
C GLN A 211 9.07 7.12 -13.64
N GLN A 212 8.68 8.40 -13.66
CA GLN A 212 7.27 8.75 -13.65
C GLN A 212 6.72 8.72 -15.08
N LEU A 213 5.53 8.17 -15.24
CA LEU A 213 4.85 8.05 -16.53
C LEU A 213 3.32 8.04 -16.34
N THR A 214 2.57 7.84 -17.40
CA THR A 214 1.11 7.80 -17.35
C THR A 214 0.60 6.47 -17.93
N ILE A 215 -0.18 5.74 -17.12
CA ILE A 215 -0.92 4.53 -17.53
C ILE A 215 -2.31 4.65 -16.89
N GLY A 216 -3.33 5.09 -17.67
CA GLY A 216 -4.65 5.36 -17.08
C GLY A 216 -4.68 6.50 -16.06
N GLY A 217 -3.59 6.72 -15.34
CA GLY A 217 -3.30 7.74 -14.34
C GLY A 217 -1.81 7.94 -14.16
N ALA A 218 -1.40 8.71 -13.15
CA ALA A 218 0.01 8.85 -12.78
C ALA A 218 0.57 7.49 -12.34
N ALA A 219 1.73 7.13 -12.87
CA ALA A 219 2.37 5.84 -12.63
C ALA A 219 3.85 6.01 -12.25
N VAL A 220 4.37 5.10 -11.45
CA VAL A 220 5.78 4.99 -11.09
C VAL A 220 6.31 3.65 -11.59
N LEU A 221 7.22 3.70 -12.54
CA LEU A 221 7.99 2.56 -13.02
C LEU A 221 9.29 2.49 -12.21
N VAL A 222 9.63 1.30 -11.76
CA VAL A 222 10.90 0.99 -11.09
C VAL A 222 11.60 -0.16 -11.82
N ALA A 223 12.91 -0.12 -11.93
CA ALA A 223 13.67 -1.21 -12.51
C ALA A 223 15.03 -1.35 -11.80
N ASP A 224 15.47 -2.57 -11.61
CA ASP A 224 16.80 -2.80 -11.10
C ASP A 224 17.88 -2.37 -12.13
N PRO A 225 19.12 -2.09 -11.69
CA PRO A 225 20.16 -1.61 -12.60
C PRO A 225 20.57 -2.63 -13.67
N SER A 226 20.34 -3.93 -13.45
CA SER A 226 20.64 -4.98 -14.43
C SER A 226 19.55 -5.14 -15.48
N GLY A 227 18.37 -4.56 -15.23
CA GLY A 227 17.18 -4.73 -16.07
C GLY A 227 16.50 -6.09 -15.92
N ALA A 228 16.96 -6.95 -15.00
CA ALA A 228 16.40 -8.28 -14.83
C ALA A 228 15.08 -8.31 -14.06
N ALA A 229 14.75 -7.23 -13.37
CA ALA A 229 13.50 -7.08 -12.64
C ALA A 229 12.96 -5.67 -12.80
N SER A 230 11.67 -5.55 -12.99
CA SER A 230 10.98 -4.26 -13.05
C SER A 230 9.56 -4.34 -12.52
N GLY A 231 8.99 -3.19 -12.22
CA GLY A 231 7.61 -3.08 -11.77
C GLY A 231 7.05 -1.69 -12.01
N VAL A 232 5.77 -1.61 -12.23
CA VAL A 232 5.04 -0.35 -12.37
C VAL A 232 3.82 -0.37 -11.48
N ILE A 233 3.54 0.74 -10.82
CA ILE A 233 2.35 0.96 -10.00
C ILE A 233 1.65 2.23 -10.44
N TRP A 234 0.33 2.20 -10.50
CA TRP A 234 -0.50 3.38 -10.79
C TRP A 234 -1.85 3.29 -10.11
N GLU A 235 -2.53 4.41 -10.00
CA GLU A 235 -3.91 4.46 -9.59
C GLU A 235 -4.80 4.72 -10.80
N GLY A 236 -5.78 3.85 -11.00
CA GLY A 236 -6.81 3.98 -12.03
C GLY A 236 -7.86 5.02 -11.65
N ARG A 237 -8.62 5.48 -12.65
CA ARG A 237 -9.73 6.44 -12.44
C ARG A 237 -10.89 5.85 -11.63
N ASP A 238 -10.98 4.55 -11.55
CA ASP A 238 -11.94 3.77 -10.77
C ASP A 238 -11.57 3.70 -9.26
N GLY A 239 -10.44 4.28 -8.87
CA GLY A 239 -9.93 4.24 -7.49
C GLY A 239 -9.32 2.88 -7.12
N VAL A 240 -8.89 2.12 -8.11
CA VAL A 240 -8.13 0.88 -7.94
C VAL A 240 -6.64 1.18 -8.14
N VAL A 241 -5.83 0.74 -7.22
CA VAL A 241 -4.36 0.74 -7.36
C VAL A 241 -3.96 -0.54 -8.08
N HIS A 242 -3.30 -0.38 -9.20
CA HIS A 242 -2.77 -1.46 -10.01
C HIS A 242 -1.27 -1.54 -9.87
N ALA A 243 -0.73 -2.76 -9.91
CA ALA A 243 0.70 -2.98 -10.03
C ALA A 243 0.98 -4.18 -10.94
N VAL A 244 2.02 -4.06 -11.74
CA VAL A 244 2.57 -5.12 -12.58
C VAL A 244 4.06 -5.17 -12.33
N GLY A 245 4.62 -6.35 -12.07
CA GLY A 245 6.05 -6.47 -11.85
C GLY A 245 6.52 -7.90 -11.74
N GLY A 246 7.83 -8.08 -11.86
CA GLY A 246 8.44 -9.41 -11.78
C GLY A 246 9.87 -9.45 -12.30
N LEU A 247 10.33 -10.66 -12.61
CA LEU A 247 11.63 -10.90 -13.25
C LEU A 247 11.50 -10.71 -14.76
N LEU A 248 11.28 -9.47 -15.16
CA LEU A 248 11.04 -9.00 -16.53
C LEU A 248 11.71 -7.66 -16.74
N ASP A 249 12.04 -7.37 -17.99
CA ASP A 249 12.46 -6.04 -18.35
C ASP A 249 11.30 -5.02 -18.31
N LYS A 250 11.64 -3.74 -18.41
CA LYS A 250 10.65 -2.66 -18.30
C LYS A 250 9.67 -2.61 -19.49
N GLU A 251 10.09 -3.02 -20.67
CA GLU A 251 9.28 -3.04 -21.88
C GLU A 251 8.16 -4.06 -21.76
N ASP A 252 8.47 -5.26 -21.28
CA ASP A 252 7.51 -6.33 -21.02
C ASP A 252 6.50 -5.93 -19.94
N VAL A 253 6.98 -5.38 -18.81
CA VAL A 253 6.11 -4.90 -17.73
C VAL A 253 5.17 -3.79 -18.21
N LEU A 254 5.68 -2.82 -18.97
CA LEU A 254 4.87 -1.74 -19.53
C LEU A 254 3.88 -2.23 -20.58
N SER A 255 4.26 -3.23 -21.39
CA SER A 255 3.36 -3.85 -22.35
C SER A 255 2.15 -4.48 -21.69
N VAL A 256 2.36 -5.21 -20.58
CA VAL A 256 1.28 -5.79 -19.78
C VAL A 256 0.45 -4.69 -19.10
N ALA A 257 1.09 -3.72 -18.47
CA ALA A 257 0.41 -2.66 -17.73
C ALA A 257 -0.55 -1.83 -18.61
N ARG A 258 -0.15 -1.51 -19.85
CA ARG A 258 -0.97 -0.74 -20.80
C ARG A 258 -2.22 -1.49 -21.29
N GLN A 259 -2.29 -2.80 -21.12
CA GLN A 259 -3.46 -3.60 -21.49
C GLN A 259 -4.53 -3.61 -20.41
N ILE A 260 -4.18 -3.27 -19.18
CA ILE A 260 -5.07 -3.38 -18.01
C ILE A 260 -5.31 -2.01 -17.33
N GLY A 261 -4.60 -0.95 -17.78
CA GLY A 261 -4.70 0.42 -17.24
C GLY A 261 -5.60 1.37 -18.00
#